data_1c197bc26a67d62995154883b9b9fee5
#
_entry.id   1c197bc26a67d62995154883b9b9fee5
#
_cell.length_a   1.000
_cell.length_b   1.000
_cell.length_c   1.000
_cell.angle_alpha   90.00
_cell.angle_beta   90.00
_cell.angle_gamma   90.00
#
_symmetry.space_group_name_H-M   'P 1'
#
loop_
_entity.id
_entity.type
_entity.pdbx_description
1 polymer ?
#
loop_
_entity_poly.entity_id
_entity_poly.type
_entity_poly.pdbx_seq_one_letter_code
_entity_poly.pdbx_strand_id
1 'polypeptide(L)'
;MMQKIQRFGGAMITPVLLFAFNGLMLALSIAFQNPDIVGSIANEGTFWNNIWSVIEQGGWVVFNHMEILFVLGLPIGLAKKAQARAALEAFVIYMTWNTFINAMMTTWNFGVDLTDAEGIGVKQIAGVITLDTNIIGAILISAVAIWLHNHFFDTPLPEWLGIFSGSSFVVILGFFLALPLAYLTAVIWPPIQELIFQLQGVMATSGTLGVGIYVFLEKILIPTGLHHFIYQPFEFGLSLIHI
;
A
#
# COMPACT_ATOMS: atom_id res chain seq x y z
N MET A 1 -9.03 12.99 -22.42
CA MET A 1 -8.03 12.08 -21.83
C MET A 1 -7.18 12.79 -20.78
N MET A 2 -6.57 13.94 -21.08
CA MET A 2 -5.73 14.75 -20.21
C MET A 2 -6.37 15.10 -18.85
N GLN A 3 -7.64 15.52 -18.81
CA GLN A 3 -8.35 15.85 -17.56
C GLN A 3 -8.51 14.66 -16.60
N LYS A 4 -8.66 13.43 -17.12
CA LYS A 4 -8.74 12.23 -16.26
C LYS A 4 -7.40 11.91 -15.61
N ILE A 5 -6.30 12.07 -16.36
CA ILE A 5 -4.93 11.88 -15.86
C ILE A 5 -4.61 12.95 -14.82
N GLN A 6 -4.97 14.21 -15.07
CA GLN A 6 -4.78 15.30 -14.09
C GLN A 6 -5.57 15.08 -12.80
N ARG A 7 -6.83 14.61 -12.88
CA ARG A 7 -7.62 14.27 -11.68
C ARG A 7 -7.03 13.12 -10.92
N PHE A 8 -6.55 12.08 -11.61
CA PHE A 8 -5.87 10.97 -10.97
C PHE A 8 -4.60 11.41 -10.26
N GLY A 9 -3.73 12.18 -10.96
CA GLY A 9 -2.54 12.76 -10.35
C GLY A 9 -2.87 13.65 -9.14
N GLY A 10 -3.90 14.49 -9.25
CA GLY A 10 -4.37 15.33 -8.14
C GLY A 10 -4.86 14.52 -6.93
N ALA A 11 -5.54 13.38 -7.16
CA ALA A 11 -5.98 12.50 -6.08
C ALA A 11 -4.81 11.80 -5.37
N MET A 12 -3.72 11.53 -6.09
CA MET A 12 -2.51 10.92 -5.52
C MET A 12 -1.64 11.91 -4.72
N ILE A 13 -1.76 13.22 -4.97
CA ILE A 13 -0.94 14.23 -4.29
C ILE A 13 -1.20 14.22 -2.77
N THR A 14 -2.45 14.08 -2.32
CA THR A 14 -2.77 14.15 -0.90
C THR A 14 -2.09 13.05 -0.08
N PRO A 15 -2.18 11.75 -0.41
CA PRO A 15 -1.37 10.72 0.24
C PRO A 15 0.13 11.03 0.19
N VAL A 16 0.66 11.44 -0.98
CA VAL A 16 2.09 11.70 -1.17
C VAL A 16 2.62 12.84 -0.28
N LEU A 17 1.84 13.89 -0.05
CA LEU A 17 2.24 14.97 0.85
C LEU A 17 2.45 14.52 2.30
N LEU A 18 1.70 13.50 2.75
CA LEU A 18 1.88 12.93 4.09
C LEU A 18 3.24 12.23 4.24
N PHE A 19 3.75 11.63 3.16
CA PHE A 19 5.09 11.04 3.16
C PHE A 19 6.19 12.07 3.37
N ALA A 20 6.05 13.27 2.83
CA ALA A 20 7.08 14.31 2.94
C ALA A 20 7.32 14.71 4.40
N PHE A 21 6.25 14.94 5.18
CA PHE A 21 6.37 15.25 6.60
C PHE A 21 6.94 14.08 7.40
N ASN A 22 6.40 12.87 7.22
CA ASN A 22 6.85 11.70 7.97
C ASN A 22 8.30 11.31 7.59
N GLY A 23 8.69 11.45 6.31
CA GLY A 23 10.08 11.26 5.89
C GLY A 23 11.05 12.25 6.51
N LEU A 24 10.64 13.53 6.65
CA LEU A 24 11.42 14.52 7.39
C LEU A 24 11.59 14.14 8.87
N MET A 25 10.50 13.67 9.52
CA MET A 25 10.56 13.23 10.90
C MET A 25 11.44 12.00 11.09
N LEU A 26 11.41 11.04 10.16
CA LEU A 26 12.31 9.90 10.16
C LEU A 26 13.78 10.33 10.02
N ALA A 27 14.09 11.19 9.06
CA ALA A 27 15.45 11.68 8.85
C ALA A 27 15.99 12.41 10.09
N LEU A 28 15.17 13.25 10.72
CA LEU A 28 15.53 13.93 11.96
C LEU A 28 15.72 12.93 13.10
N SER A 29 14.84 11.95 13.24
CA SER A 29 14.92 10.95 14.30
C SER A 29 16.20 10.12 14.18
N ILE A 30 16.54 9.65 13.00
CA ILE A 30 17.77 8.90 12.74
C ILE A 30 19.01 9.76 13.01
N ALA A 31 19.00 11.03 12.57
CA ALA A 31 20.11 11.96 12.83
C ALA A 31 20.32 12.24 14.31
N PHE A 32 19.24 12.42 15.07
CA PHE A 32 19.31 12.70 16.50
C PHE A 32 19.58 11.48 17.39
N GLN A 33 19.41 10.28 16.86
CA GLN A 33 19.81 9.03 17.49
C GLN A 33 21.26 8.64 17.19
N ASN A 34 21.94 9.34 16.27
CA ASN A 34 23.29 9.03 15.90
C ASN A 34 24.31 9.70 16.87
N PRO A 35 25.11 8.91 17.64
CA PRO A 35 26.12 9.44 18.54
C PRO A 35 27.23 10.25 17.84
N ASP A 36 27.52 9.97 16.58
CA ASP A 36 28.52 10.71 15.79
C ASP A 36 28.07 12.14 15.46
N ILE A 37 26.74 12.40 15.46
CA ILE A 37 26.16 13.73 15.20
C ILE A 37 25.91 14.49 16.49
N VAL A 38 25.28 13.83 17.48
CA VAL A 38 24.74 14.48 18.68
C VAL A 38 25.62 14.23 19.92
N GLY A 39 26.52 13.28 19.84
CA GLY A 39 27.41 12.91 20.95
C GLY A 39 26.78 11.88 21.90
N SER A 40 27.38 11.73 23.06
CA SER A 40 27.06 10.66 24.03
C SER A 40 25.62 10.66 24.55
N ILE A 41 24.88 11.76 24.44
CA ILE A 41 23.46 11.80 24.82
C ILE A 41 22.57 10.94 23.90
N ALA A 42 23.02 10.64 22.68
CA ALA A 42 22.34 9.77 21.72
C ALA A 42 22.64 8.28 21.91
N ASN A 43 23.48 7.91 22.88
CA ASN A 43 23.76 6.50 23.14
C ASN A 43 22.50 5.74 23.52
N GLU A 44 22.45 4.46 23.15
CA GLU A 44 21.36 3.56 23.48
C GLU A 44 21.05 3.57 24.98
N GLY A 45 19.77 3.54 25.32
CA GLY A 45 19.28 3.55 26.70
C GLY A 45 19.20 4.93 27.36
N THR A 46 19.67 6.01 26.73
CA THR A 46 19.47 7.36 27.23
C THR A 46 18.02 7.83 27.00
N PHE A 47 17.55 8.76 27.83
CA PHE A 47 16.22 9.36 27.68
C PHE A 47 16.06 10.05 26.31
N TRP A 48 17.13 10.69 25.82
CA TRP A 48 17.17 11.31 24.52
C TRP A 48 16.97 10.32 23.38
N ASN A 49 17.74 9.24 23.37
CA ASN A 49 17.64 8.19 22.35
C ASN A 49 16.25 7.55 22.36
N ASN A 50 15.72 7.22 23.53
CA ASN A 50 14.38 6.63 23.68
C ASN A 50 13.27 7.54 23.12
N ILE A 51 13.32 8.87 23.36
CA ILE A 51 12.33 9.79 22.80
C ILE A 51 12.40 9.80 21.27
N TRP A 52 13.59 9.90 20.69
CA TRP A 52 13.73 9.93 19.24
C TRP A 52 13.38 8.60 18.60
N SER A 53 13.62 7.47 19.26
CA SER A 53 13.14 6.15 18.83
C SER A 53 11.60 6.08 18.79
N VAL A 54 10.92 6.64 19.79
CA VAL A 54 9.44 6.73 19.77
C VAL A 54 8.94 7.62 18.63
N ILE A 55 9.59 8.76 18.37
CA ILE A 55 9.25 9.65 17.26
C ILE A 55 9.49 8.94 15.91
N GLU A 56 10.56 8.19 15.79
CA GLU A 56 10.88 7.37 14.62
C GLU A 56 9.77 6.36 14.32
N GLN A 57 9.32 5.60 15.33
CA GLN A 57 8.21 4.68 15.17
C GLN A 57 6.93 5.36 14.68
N GLY A 58 6.65 6.57 15.19
CA GLY A 58 5.55 7.42 14.69
C GLY A 58 5.74 7.83 13.22
N GLY A 59 6.97 8.10 12.80
CA GLY A 59 7.32 8.43 11.42
C GLY A 59 7.08 7.27 10.45
N TRP A 60 7.35 6.04 10.86
CA TRP A 60 7.14 4.84 10.06
C TRP A 60 5.67 4.52 9.75
N VAL A 61 4.73 5.07 10.52
CA VAL A 61 3.28 4.78 10.39
C VAL A 61 2.77 4.97 8.96
N VAL A 62 3.17 6.05 8.29
CA VAL A 62 2.69 6.38 6.93
C VAL A 62 3.28 5.43 5.89
N PHE A 63 4.53 5.04 6.06
CA PHE A 63 5.22 4.12 5.16
C PHE A 63 4.70 2.69 5.32
N ASN A 64 4.46 2.25 6.55
CA ASN A 64 3.96 0.91 6.85
C ASN A 64 2.50 0.70 6.42
N HIS A 65 1.71 1.80 6.33
CA HIS A 65 0.29 1.74 5.97
C HIS A 65 -0.02 2.52 4.69
N MET A 66 0.96 2.63 3.82
CA MET A 66 0.89 3.40 2.58
C MET A 66 -0.32 3.00 1.72
N GLU A 67 -0.60 1.71 1.60
CA GLU A 67 -1.72 1.18 0.82
C GLU A 67 -3.06 1.72 1.31
N ILE A 68 -3.25 1.79 2.63
CA ILE A 68 -4.48 2.30 3.25
C ILE A 68 -4.68 3.78 2.90
N LEU A 69 -3.59 4.56 2.91
CA LEU A 69 -3.65 5.98 2.55
C LEU A 69 -4.08 6.17 1.09
N PHE A 70 -3.62 5.33 0.17
CA PHE A 70 -4.08 5.37 -1.23
C PHE A 70 -5.51 4.88 -1.38
N VAL A 71 -5.91 3.84 -0.67
CA VAL A 71 -7.29 3.32 -0.67
C VAL A 71 -8.28 4.39 -0.20
N LEU A 72 -7.93 5.20 0.78
CA LEU A 72 -8.75 6.31 1.26
C LEU A 72 -8.63 7.55 0.36
N GLY A 73 -7.43 7.89 -0.07
CA GLY A 73 -7.15 9.13 -0.80
C GLY A 73 -7.72 9.14 -2.22
N LEU A 74 -7.64 8.02 -2.94
CA LEU A 74 -8.13 7.95 -4.32
C LEU A 74 -9.64 8.21 -4.45
N PRO A 75 -10.53 7.60 -3.64
CA PRO A 75 -11.96 7.90 -3.70
C PRO A 75 -12.29 9.34 -3.33
N ILE A 76 -11.56 9.94 -2.37
CA ILE A 76 -11.74 11.35 -2.01
C ILE A 76 -11.50 12.26 -3.21
N GLY A 77 -10.49 11.97 -4.04
CA GLY A 77 -10.18 12.77 -5.22
C GLY A 77 -11.01 12.43 -6.47
N LEU A 78 -11.49 11.20 -6.60
CA LEU A 78 -12.05 10.68 -7.86
C LEU A 78 -13.56 10.41 -7.83
N ALA A 79 -14.17 10.19 -6.65
CA ALA A 79 -15.60 9.98 -6.55
C ALA A 79 -16.36 11.24 -6.99
N LYS A 80 -17.50 11.06 -7.67
CA LYS A 80 -18.31 12.15 -8.21
C LYS A 80 -19.08 12.90 -7.13
N LYS A 81 -19.46 12.21 -6.05
CA LYS A 81 -20.24 12.75 -4.92
C LYS A 81 -19.97 11.94 -3.65
N ALA A 82 -20.40 12.45 -2.50
CA ALA A 82 -20.26 11.79 -1.21
C ALA A 82 -18.87 11.17 -0.97
N GLN A 83 -17.81 11.90 -1.30
CA GLN A 83 -16.41 11.44 -1.37
C GLN A 83 -15.95 10.76 -0.08
N ALA A 84 -16.33 11.27 1.09
CA ALA A 84 -16.00 10.65 2.37
C ALA A 84 -16.65 9.26 2.52
N ARG A 85 -17.89 9.08 2.02
CA ARG A 85 -18.53 7.77 2.01
C ARG A 85 -17.84 6.81 1.05
N ALA A 86 -17.48 7.29 -0.14
CA ALA A 86 -16.71 6.51 -1.12
C ALA A 86 -15.38 6.02 -0.55
N ALA A 87 -14.70 6.82 0.26
CA ALA A 87 -13.46 6.43 0.94
C ALA A 87 -13.70 5.31 1.97
N LEU A 88 -14.75 5.41 2.79
CA LEU A 88 -15.10 4.35 3.72
C LEU A 88 -15.50 3.05 3.02
N GLU A 89 -16.28 3.15 1.93
CA GLU A 89 -16.67 2.01 1.10
C GLU A 89 -15.44 1.32 0.52
N ALA A 90 -14.49 2.08 -0.04
CA ALA A 90 -13.26 1.55 -0.59
C ALA A 90 -12.41 0.87 0.48
N PHE A 91 -12.31 1.45 1.67
CA PHE A 91 -11.58 0.84 2.79
C PHE A 91 -12.20 -0.50 3.19
N VAL A 92 -13.52 -0.57 3.35
CA VAL A 92 -14.20 -1.82 3.71
C VAL A 92 -14.03 -2.88 2.62
N ILE A 93 -14.18 -2.51 1.34
CA ILE A 93 -14.00 -3.43 0.21
C ILE A 93 -12.54 -3.92 0.15
N TYR A 94 -11.57 -3.03 0.38
CA TYR A 94 -10.14 -3.38 0.41
C TYR A 94 -9.81 -4.35 1.54
N MET A 95 -10.31 -4.10 2.74
CA MET A 95 -10.10 -4.99 3.88
C MET A 95 -10.77 -6.36 3.65
N THR A 96 -11.99 -6.36 3.08
CA THR A 96 -12.69 -7.59 2.70
C THR A 96 -11.90 -8.40 1.67
N TRP A 97 -11.36 -7.74 0.66
CA TRP A 97 -10.53 -8.37 -0.36
C TRP A 97 -9.26 -8.99 0.22
N ASN A 98 -8.54 -8.29 1.09
CA ASN A 98 -7.36 -8.84 1.77
C ASN A 98 -7.71 -10.01 2.68
N THR A 99 -8.84 -9.94 3.39
CA THR A 99 -9.34 -11.04 4.22
C THR A 99 -9.70 -12.26 3.38
N PHE A 100 -10.29 -12.07 2.20
CA PHE A 100 -10.57 -13.18 1.27
C PHE A 100 -9.27 -13.80 0.73
N ILE A 101 -8.26 -13.00 0.39
CA ILE A 101 -6.95 -13.53 0.00
C ILE A 101 -6.38 -14.39 1.13
N ASN A 102 -6.32 -13.87 2.36
CA ASN A 102 -5.85 -14.63 3.52
C ASN A 102 -6.61 -15.96 3.67
N ALA A 103 -7.95 -15.90 3.68
CA ALA A 103 -8.78 -17.09 3.84
C ALA A 103 -8.58 -18.11 2.72
N MET A 104 -8.45 -17.67 1.47
CA MET A 104 -8.21 -18.54 0.33
C MET A 104 -6.82 -19.19 0.37
N MET A 105 -5.79 -18.40 0.70
CA MET A 105 -4.41 -18.90 0.82
C MET A 105 -4.30 -19.94 1.93
N THR A 106 -4.93 -19.70 3.09
CA THR A 106 -4.90 -20.64 4.23
C THR A 106 -5.76 -21.88 4.00
N THR A 107 -6.89 -21.74 3.29
CA THR A 107 -7.84 -22.87 3.06
C THR A 107 -7.39 -23.76 1.91
N TRP A 108 -6.90 -23.18 0.81
CA TRP A 108 -6.59 -23.94 -0.41
C TRP A 108 -5.08 -24.10 -0.67
N ASN A 109 -4.23 -23.55 0.17
CA ASN A 109 -2.77 -23.68 0.15
C ASN A 109 -2.17 -23.40 -1.25
N PHE A 110 -2.24 -22.15 -1.71
CA PHE A 110 -1.67 -21.73 -3.02
C PHE A 110 -0.12 -21.63 -3.02
N GLY A 111 0.56 -22.24 -2.03
CA GLY A 111 2.02 -22.35 -2.01
C GLY A 111 2.75 -21.17 -1.36
N VAL A 112 2.04 -20.21 -0.77
CA VAL A 112 2.62 -19.14 0.04
C VAL A 112 2.25 -19.36 1.50
N ASP A 113 3.25 -19.33 2.37
CA ASP A 113 3.03 -19.47 3.82
C ASP A 113 2.67 -18.10 4.41
N LEU A 114 1.44 -17.99 4.93
CA LEU A 114 0.96 -16.79 5.61
C LEU A 114 1.12 -16.87 7.15
N THR A 115 1.82 -17.85 7.66
CA THR A 115 2.04 -17.96 9.12
C THR A 115 3.08 -16.96 9.61
N ASP A 116 3.99 -16.55 8.73
CA ASP A 116 4.99 -15.53 9.01
C ASP A 116 4.58 -14.18 8.39
N ALA A 117 4.26 -13.21 9.25
CA ALA A 117 3.86 -11.86 8.82
C ALA A 117 5.01 -11.06 8.15
N GLU A 118 6.26 -11.50 8.34
CA GLU A 118 7.48 -10.94 7.75
C GLU A 118 8.01 -11.81 6.60
N GLY A 119 7.26 -12.85 6.21
CA GLY A 119 7.62 -13.75 5.12
C GLY A 119 7.75 -13.03 3.78
N ILE A 120 8.61 -13.60 2.92
CA ILE A 120 8.85 -13.04 1.58
C ILE A 120 7.52 -13.03 0.80
N GLY A 121 7.09 -11.84 0.39
CA GLY A 121 5.88 -11.69 -0.42
C GLY A 121 4.59 -11.60 0.39
N VAL A 122 4.70 -11.51 1.70
CA VAL A 122 3.59 -11.39 2.64
C VAL A 122 3.68 -10.05 3.36
N LYS A 123 2.54 -9.48 3.69
CA LYS A 123 2.45 -8.22 4.44
C LYS A 123 1.26 -8.26 5.39
N GLN A 124 1.43 -7.63 6.54
CA GLN A 124 0.32 -7.40 7.46
C GLN A 124 -0.33 -6.04 7.19
N ILE A 125 -1.62 -6.04 6.84
CA ILE A 125 -2.40 -4.83 6.57
C ILE A 125 -3.52 -4.74 7.59
N ALA A 126 -3.47 -3.75 8.48
CA ALA A 126 -4.46 -3.54 9.55
C ALA A 126 -4.81 -4.83 10.33
N GLY A 127 -3.81 -5.66 10.63
CA GLY A 127 -3.98 -6.91 11.37
C GLY A 127 -4.29 -8.15 10.52
N VAL A 128 -4.51 -8.00 9.22
CA VAL A 128 -4.73 -9.11 8.28
C VAL A 128 -3.42 -9.44 7.57
N ILE A 129 -2.94 -10.67 7.69
CA ILE A 129 -1.78 -11.16 6.94
C ILE A 129 -2.27 -11.55 5.54
N THR A 130 -1.66 -10.99 4.51
CA THR A 130 -2.10 -11.13 3.11
C THR A 130 -0.90 -11.08 2.15
N LEU A 131 -1.14 -11.30 0.87
CA LEU A 131 -0.12 -11.12 -0.15
C LEU A 131 0.28 -9.64 -0.24
N ASP A 132 1.58 -9.37 -0.33
CA ASP A 132 2.08 -8.01 -0.53
C ASP A 132 1.84 -7.55 -1.97
N THR A 133 0.65 -7.04 -2.21
CA THR A 133 0.27 -6.41 -3.49
C THR A 133 0.63 -4.94 -3.54
N ASN A 134 1.12 -4.40 -2.44
CA ASN A 134 1.56 -3.01 -2.29
C ASN A 134 0.52 -2.00 -2.82
N ILE A 135 0.97 -0.86 -3.34
CA ILE A 135 0.13 0.19 -3.92
C ILE A 135 -0.73 -0.31 -5.10
N ILE A 136 -0.26 -1.31 -5.86
CA ILE A 136 -1.00 -1.81 -7.03
C ILE A 136 -2.35 -2.40 -6.61
N GLY A 137 -2.37 -3.25 -5.58
CA GLY A 137 -3.63 -3.77 -5.02
C GLY A 137 -4.53 -2.65 -4.50
N ALA A 138 -3.96 -1.67 -3.82
CA ALA A 138 -4.69 -0.51 -3.32
C ALA A 138 -5.34 0.30 -4.45
N ILE A 139 -4.62 0.60 -5.53
CA ILE A 139 -5.14 1.33 -6.70
C ILE A 139 -6.23 0.51 -7.39
N LEU A 140 -6.02 -0.79 -7.60
CA LEU A 140 -6.97 -1.68 -8.26
C LEU A 140 -8.30 -1.73 -7.51
N ILE A 141 -8.27 -2.00 -6.21
CA ILE A 141 -9.49 -2.10 -5.41
C ILE A 141 -10.16 -0.73 -5.23
N SER A 142 -9.37 0.36 -5.09
CA SER A 142 -9.92 1.71 -5.08
C SER A 142 -10.64 2.04 -6.38
N ALA A 143 -10.08 1.67 -7.53
CA ALA A 143 -10.72 1.89 -8.84
C ALA A 143 -12.05 1.13 -8.93
N VAL A 144 -12.09 -0.11 -8.45
CA VAL A 144 -13.32 -0.92 -8.38
C VAL A 144 -14.34 -0.26 -7.45
N ALA A 145 -13.94 0.14 -6.26
CA ALA A 145 -14.83 0.78 -5.28
C ALA A 145 -15.39 2.12 -5.81
N ILE A 146 -14.54 2.96 -6.42
CA ILE A 146 -14.95 4.22 -7.06
C ILE A 146 -15.94 3.97 -8.20
N TRP A 147 -15.70 2.93 -9.02
CA TRP A 147 -16.60 2.55 -10.10
C TRP A 147 -17.96 2.12 -9.54
N LEU A 148 -17.99 1.24 -8.53
CA LEU A 148 -19.20 0.81 -7.86
C LEU A 148 -19.95 2.00 -7.25
N HIS A 149 -19.24 2.86 -6.49
CA HIS A 149 -19.81 4.05 -5.88
C HIS A 149 -20.48 4.97 -6.92
N ASN A 150 -19.74 5.30 -7.99
CA ASN A 150 -20.22 6.23 -9.01
C ASN A 150 -21.41 5.71 -9.83
N HIS A 151 -21.64 4.37 -9.86
CA HIS A 151 -22.72 3.77 -10.62
C HIS A 151 -23.91 3.36 -9.76
N PHE A 152 -23.68 2.92 -8.52
CA PHE A 152 -24.71 2.26 -7.72
C PHE A 152 -25.12 3.01 -6.45
N PHE A 153 -24.40 4.05 -6.06
CA PHE A 153 -24.67 4.79 -4.81
C PHE A 153 -26.11 5.36 -4.74
N ASP A 154 -26.65 5.81 -5.86
CA ASP A 154 -28.02 6.39 -5.93
C ASP A 154 -29.07 5.41 -6.45
N THR A 155 -28.75 4.13 -6.55
CA THR A 155 -29.71 3.14 -7.03
C THR A 155 -30.90 3.07 -6.10
N PRO A 156 -32.13 3.35 -6.56
CA PRO A 156 -33.31 3.21 -5.74
C PRO A 156 -33.58 1.73 -5.47
N LEU A 157 -33.63 1.36 -4.21
CA LEU A 157 -34.00 0.00 -3.78
C LEU A 157 -35.50 -0.03 -3.39
N PRO A 158 -36.16 -1.22 -3.50
CA PRO A 158 -37.50 -1.42 -2.98
C PRO A 158 -37.60 -1.03 -1.50
N GLU A 159 -38.77 -0.60 -1.01
CA GLU A 159 -38.97 -0.10 0.35
C GLU A 159 -38.45 -1.06 1.44
N TRP A 160 -38.65 -2.35 1.26
CA TRP A 160 -38.16 -3.39 2.19
C TRP A 160 -36.63 -3.56 2.23
N LEU A 161 -35.91 -3.10 1.20
CA LEU A 161 -34.44 -3.04 1.15
C LEU A 161 -33.93 -1.61 1.37
N GLY A 162 -34.77 -0.64 1.63
CA GLY A 162 -34.38 0.78 1.72
C GLY A 162 -33.24 1.05 2.72
N ILE A 163 -33.15 0.28 3.79
CA ILE A 163 -32.06 0.36 4.79
C ILE A 163 -30.67 0.08 4.21
N PHE A 164 -30.60 -0.67 3.12
CA PHE A 164 -29.35 -1.00 2.43
C PHE A 164 -29.02 -0.04 1.29
N SER A 165 -29.79 1.03 1.09
CA SER A 165 -29.49 2.01 0.03
C SER A 165 -28.21 2.81 0.28
N GLY A 166 -27.63 3.35 -0.80
CA GLY A 166 -26.40 4.16 -0.72
C GLY A 166 -25.14 3.33 -0.45
N SER A 167 -24.37 3.74 0.54
CA SER A 167 -23.09 3.12 0.87
C SER A 167 -23.19 1.62 1.19
N SER A 168 -24.25 1.20 1.89
CA SER A 168 -24.45 -0.20 2.20
C SER A 168 -24.60 -1.06 0.95
N PHE A 169 -25.34 -0.57 -0.05
CA PHE A 169 -25.53 -1.27 -1.31
C PHE A 169 -24.20 -1.39 -2.08
N VAL A 170 -23.42 -0.32 -2.12
CA VAL A 170 -22.07 -0.33 -2.76
C VAL A 170 -21.17 -1.34 -2.09
N VAL A 171 -21.15 -1.41 -0.75
CA VAL A 171 -20.33 -2.37 -0.01
C VAL A 171 -20.81 -3.80 -0.23
N ILE A 172 -22.11 -4.06 -0.30
CA ILE A 172 -22.64 -5.39 -0.63
C ILE A 172 -22.17 -5.84 -2.00
N LEU A 173 -22.28 -5.00 -3.02
CA LEU A 173 -21.77 -5.31 -4.36
C LEU A 173 -20.25 -5.50 -4.35
N GLY A 174 -19.55 -4.65 -3.59
CA GLY A 174 -18.10 -4.74 -3.40
C GLY A 174 -17.66 -6.06 -2.76
N PHE A 175 -18.40 -6.55 -1.76
CA PHE A 175 -18.14 -7.83 -1.10
C PHE A 175 -18.18 -9.00 -2.10
N PHE A 176 -19.25 -9.08 -2.90
CA PHE A 176 -19.38 -10.14 -3.90
C PHE A 176 -18.36 -10.02 -5.02
N LEU A 177 -17.96 -8.80 -5.41
CA LEU A 177 -16.95 -8.59 -6.45
C LEU A 177 -15.53 -8.81 -5.91
N ALA A 178 -15.27 -8.51 -4.64
CA ALA A 178 -13.98 -8.77 -4.00
C ALA A 178 -13.63 -10.26 -3.95
N LEU A 179 -14.62 -11.16 -3.88
CA LEU A 179 -14.39 -12.60 -3.80
C LEU A 179 -13.69 -13.16 -5.06
N PRO A 180 -14.22 -13.00 -6.29
CA PRO A 180 -13.50 -13.43 -7.49
C PRO A 180 -12.20 -12.67 -7.72
N LEU A 181 -12.11 -11.39 -7.34
CA LEU A 181 -10.87 -10.62 -7.44
C LEU A 181 -9.80 -11.16 -6.48
N ALA A 182 -10.17 -11.54 -5.27
CA ALA A 182 -9.26 -12.17 -4.31
C ALA A 182 -8.72 -13.51 -4.85
N TYR A 183 -9.59 -14.33 -5.45
CA TYR A 183 -9.17 -15.59 -6.08
C TYR A 183 -8.19 -15.34 -7.24
N LEU A 184 -8.51 -14.42 -8.13
CA LEU A 184 -7.59 -14.05 -9.23
C LEU A 184 -6.25 -13.56 -8.70
N THR A 185 -6.26 -12.75 -7.63
CA THR A 185 -5.02 -12.27 -7.00
C THR A 185 -4.23 -13.41 -6.38
N ALA A 186 -4.89 -14.31 -5.64
CA ALA A 186 -4.23 -15.46 -5.01
C ALA A 186 -3.53 -16.38 -6.04
N VAL A 187 -4.05 -16.46 -7.26
CA VAL A 187 -3.48 -17.29 -8.34
C VAL A 187 -2.42 -16.53 -9.15
N ILE A 188 -2.68 -15.26 -9.48
CA ILE A 188 -1.85 -14.51 -10.44
C ILE A 188 -0.68 -13.81 -9.75
N TRP A 189 -0.87 -13.34 -8.52
CA TRP A 189 0.11 -12.50 -7.85
C TRP A 189 1.39 -13.23 -7.43
N PRO A 190 1.36 -14.45 -6.86
CA PRO A 190 2.58 -15.15 -6.46
C PRO A 190 3.61 -15.32 -7.59
N PRO A 191 3.27 -15.78 -8.81
CA PRO A 191 4.23 -15.85 -9.90
C PRO A 191 4.75 -14.48 -10.36
N ILE A 192 3.94 -13.41 -10.28
CA ILE A 192 4.41 -12.04 -10.56
C ILE A 192 5.45 -11.63 -9.52
N GLN A 193 5.18 -11.90 -8.26
CA GLN A 193 6.04 -11.58 -7.14
C GLN A 193 7.38 -12.32 -7.23
N GLU A 194 7.35 -13.60 -7.58
CA GLU A 194 8.56 -14.40 -7.83
C GLU A 194 9.40 -13.81 -8.98
N LEU A 195 8.76 -13.38 -10.08
CA LEU A 195 9.45 -12.70 -11.18
C LEU A 195 10.14 -11.40 -10.71
N ILE A 196 9.48 -10.62 -9.85
CA ILE A 196 10.06 -9.40 -9.28
C ILE A 196 11.30 -9.72 -8.43
N PHE A 197 11.24 -10.75 -7.58
CA PHE A 197 12.39 -11.19 -6.78
C PHE A 197 13.55 -11.69 -7.65
N GLN A 198 13.27 -12.43 -8.72
CA GLN A 198 14.29 -12.87 -9.67
C GLN A 198 14.95 -11.68 -10.36
N LEU A 199 14.19 -10.67 -10.78
CA LEU A 199 14.73 -9.44 -11.37
C LEU A 199 15.61 -8.67 -10.38
N GLN A 200 15.22 -8.59 -9.10
CA GLN A 200 16.03 -8.00 -8.04
C GLN A 200 17.38 -8.73 -7.88
N GLY A 201 17.34 -10.06 -7.84
CA GLY A 201 18.56 -10.88 -7.76
C GLY A 201 19.51 -10.64 -8.91
N VAL A 202 19.00 -10.56 -10.15
CA VAL A 202 19.79 -10.23 -11.34
C VAL A 202 20.37 -8.82 -11.23
N MET A 203 19.62 -7.85 -10.78
CA MET A 203 20.10 -6.46 -10.64
C MET A 203 21.17 -6.34 -9.54
N ALA A 204 21.00 -7.01 -8.41
CA ALA A 204 21.99 -7.02 -7.32
C ALA A 204 23.32 -7.65 -7.75
N THR A 205 23.29 -8.67 -8.62
CA THR A 205 24.50 -9.35 -9.11
C THR A 205 25.12 -8.68 -10.32
N SER A 206 24.42 -7.79 -11.03
CA SER A 206 24.88 -7.14 -12.27
C SER A 206 25.79 -5.93 -12.05
N GLY A 207 26.15 -5.61 -10.81
CA GLY A 207 27.02 -4.49 -10.48
C GLY A 207 26.53 -3.14 -11.02
N THR A 208 27.44 -2.34 -11.61
CA THR A 208 27.14 -0.98 -12.08
C THR A 208 26.01 -0.93 -13.13
N LEU A 209 25.89 -1.96 -13.97
CA LEU A 209 24.79 -2.04 -14.97
C LEU A 209 23.43 -2.25 -14.29
N GLY A 210 23.37 -3.09 -13.27
CA GLY A 210 22.16 -3.30 -12.49
C GLY A 210 21.66 -2.01 -11.83
N VAL A 211 22.57 -1.26 -11.20
CA VAL A 211 22.28 0.05 -10.62
C VAL A 211 21.77 1.03 -11.67
N GLY A 212 22.38 1.06 -12.86
CA GLY A 212 21.94 1.92 -13.97
C GLY A 212 20.53 1.62 -14.43
N ILE A 213 20.19 0.33 -14.59
CA ILE A 213 18.82 -0.11 -14.98
C ILE A 213 17.83 0.24 -13.88
N TYR A 214 18.17 0.02 -12.62
CA TYR A 214 17.33 0.37 -11.47
C TYR A 214 16.99 1.86 -11.47
N VAL A 215 17.99 2.72 -11.50
CA VAL A 215 17.79 4.19 -11.49
C VAL A 215 16.97 4.65 -12.69
N PHE A 216 17.19 4.06 -13.86
CA PHE A 216 16.44 4.37 -15.07
C PHE A 216 14.93 4.00 -14.91
N LEU A 217 14.64 2.79 -14.44
CA LEU A 217 13.27 2.34 -14.21
C LEU A 217 12.58 3.17 -13.11
N GLU A 218 13.29 3.45 -12.02
CA GLU A 218 12.79 4.33 -10.96
C GLU A 218 12.37 5.69 -11.52
N LYS A 219 13.23 6.34 -12.30
CA LYS A 219 12.96 7.68 -12.85
C LYS A 219 11.81 7.69 -13.85
N ILE A 220 11.68 6.68 -14.70
CA ILE A 220 10.55 6.55 -15.63
C ILE A 220 9.23 6.36 -14.89
N LEU A 221 9.25 5.68 -13.75
CA LEU A 221 8.03 5.38 -13.00
C LEU A 221 7.61 6.49 -12.03
N ILE A 222 8.46 7.49 -11.74
CA ILE A 222 8.11 8.64 -10.91
C ILE A 222 6.82 9.33 -11.36
N PRO A 223 6.62 9.66 -12.67
CA PRO A 223 5.42 10.36 -13.10
C PRO A 223 4.13 9.55 -12.92
N THR A 224 4.23 8.23 -12.84
CA THR A 224 3.08 7.32 -12.65
C THR A 224 2.80 7.03 -11.17
N GLY A 225 3.70 7.43 -10.25
CA GLY A 225 3.65 7.06 -8.83
C GLY A 225 4.01 5.59 -8.56
N LEU A 226 4.32 4.81 -9.60
CA LEU A 226 4.67 3.38 -9.49
C LEU A 226 6.14 3.14 -9.11
N HIS A 227 6.96 4.19 -9.00
CA HIS A 227 8.36 4.09 -8.59
C HIS A 227 8.51 3.43 -7.20
N HIS A 228 7.56 3.64 -6.28
CA HIS A 228 7.55 2.98 -4.98
C HIS A 228 7.48 1.45 -5.08
N PHE A 229 6.89 0.92 -6.15
CA PHE A 229 6.83 -0.51 -6.39
C PHE A 229 8.19 -1.14 -6.68
N ILE A 230 9.06 -0.42 -7.39
CA ILE A 230 10.44 -0.86 -7.65
C ILE A 230 11.35 -0.52 -6.46
N TYR A 231 11.14 0.63 -5.82
CA TYR A 231 11.97 1.14 -4.76
C TYR A 231 11.89 0.31 -3.46
N GLN A 232 10.69 -0.01 -2.98
CA GLN A 232 10.49 -0.71 -1.71
C GLN A 232 11.23 -2.05 -1.60
N PRO A 233 11.14 -2.96 -2.57
CA PRO A 233 11.87 -4.22 -2.49
C PRO A 233 13.38 -4.06 -2.49
N PHE A 234 13.91 -2.99 -3.11
CA PHE A 234 15.34 -2.70 -3.15
C PHE A 234 15.83 -2.02 -1.88
N GLU A 235 15.07 -1.12 -1.30
CA GLU A 235 15.45 -0.41 -0.09
C GLU A 235 15.43 -1.34 1.12
N PHE A 236 14.43 -2.19 1.25
CA PHE A 236 14.31 -3.13 2.36
C PHE A 236 15.07 -4.45 2.12
N GLY A 237 15.21 -4.88 0.86
CA GLY A 237 15.96 -6.10 0.52
C GLY A 237 17.48 -5.92 0.48
N LEU A 238 18.00 -4.73 0.16
CA LEU A 238 19.42 -4.42 0.10
C LEU A 238 19.98 -3.84 1.40
N SER A 239 19.14 -3.42 2.35
CA SER A 239 19.61 -2.96 3.66
C SER A 239 20.28 -4.05 4.50
N LEU A 240 20.20 -5.31 4.05
CA LEU A 240 20.98 -6.45 4.60
C LEU A 240 22.40 -6.56 4.02
N ILE A 241 22.74 -5.77 3.01
CA ILE A 241 24.11 -5.67 2.52
C ILE A 241 24.73 -4.43 3.16
N HIS A 242 25.38 -4.64 4.30
CA HIS A 242 26.27 -3.66 4.90
C HIS A 242 27.27 -3.16 3.87
N ILE A 243 27.15 -1.91 3.46
CA ILE A 243 28.24 -1.10 2.94
C ILE A 243 28.63 -0.11 4.02
#